data_723b481e1988543c6cccbcf10d3eef23
#
_entry.id   723b481e1988543c6cccbcf10d3eef23
#
_cell.length_a   1.000
_cell.length_b   1.000
_cell.length_c   1.000
_cell.angle_alpha   90.00
_cell.angle_beta   90.00
_cell.angle_gamma   90.00
#
_symmetry.space_group_name_H-M   'P 1'
#
loop_
_entity.id
_entity.type
_entity.pdbx_description
1 polymer ?
#
loop_
_entity_poly.entity_id
_entity_poly.type
_entity_poly.pdbx_seq_one_letter_code
_entity_poly.pdbx_strand_id
1 'polypeptide(L)'
;MAKKGFMARIIEGPERSETYARSTLPTNRWELGWDVFKTNKGKLCGLNLLTLIFLLPAIFLIFTRFVLKSNYTEAYPFAQNIGISYPMYPSSAGLEANLSMFLNMQVFKYVYIAVAIGAIGIAGGFYVMRNLVWTEGVMVTSDFFKGVKKNYFVVLFSLIIYATIMMLSLTSINMSTMMLETHRGPSWLLVIAQVVTYLIMGLSTMMILYMITLGINYKLSFKNLVRNSFILSIALIPTNAFFIVFAAVWFVLLFLNMQIILIIAIILCLMWGCSLFMLVWTDYSHWVFDKFINDKVPGAKKNRGIFKSNPSEDDGEALVVEKSKIKEKHVKPITDYDVEIYELPTSFSRKDLEKLEETKEAMRKDSDKYAEEYVEEATKAETIEDLMKADEKDSEAK
;
A
#
# COMPACT_ATOMS: atom_id res chain seq x y z
N MET A 1 13.55 44.78 -1.75
CA MET A 1 12.62 43.65 -1.91
C MET A 1 11.20 44.18 -2.05
N ALA A 2 10.51 43.92 -3.15
CA ALA A 2 9.14 44.35 -3.38
C ALA A 2 8.20 43.61 -2.41
N LYS A 3 7.33 44.32 -1.69
CA LYS A 3 6.34 43.74 -0.79
C LYS A 3 5.36 42.89 -1.63
N LYS A 4 5.36 41.58 -1.43
CA LYS A 4 4.39 40.67 -2.07
C LYS A 4 2.96 41.09 -1.75
N GLY A 5 2.09 41.06 -2.74
CA GLY A 5 0.67 41.43 -2.58
C GLY A 5 -0.04 40.48 -1.61
N PHE A 6 -1.17 40.90 -1.03
CA PHE A 6 -1.94 40.15 -0.03
C PHE A 6 -2.32 38.74 -0.51
N MET A 7 -2.77 38.63 -1.75
CA MET A 7 -3.12 37.33 -2.37
C MET A 7 -1.90 36.41 -2.53
N ALA A 8 -0.75 36.93 -2.94
CA ALA A 8 0.48 36.18 -3.06
C ALA A 8 0.94 35.64 -1.69
N ARG A 9 0.76 36.40 -0.59
CA ARG A 9 1.08 35.92 0.77
C ARG A 9 0.17 34.81 1.25
N ILE A 10 -1.11 34.81 0.84
CA ILE A 10 -2.04 33.71 1.18
C ILE A 10 -1.71 32.45 0.41
N ILE A 11 -1.34 32.55 -0.87
CA ILE A 11 -1.06 31.43 -1.76
C ILE A 11 0.33 30.84 -1.49
N GLU A 12 1.36 31.69 -1.37
CA GLU A 12 2.75 31.27 -1.22
C GLU A 12 3.17 31.11 0.25
N GLY A 13 2.40 31.67 1.19
CA GLY A 13 2.75 31.68 2.61
C GLY A 13 3.96 32.57 2.95
N PRO A 14 4.38 32.62 4.21
CA PRO A 14 5.56 33.37 4.62
C PRO A 14 6.83 32.70 4.13
N GLU A 15 7.79 33.47 3.61
CA GLU A 15 9.12 32.98 3.29
C GLU A 15 9.80 32.46 4.56
N ARG A 16 10.19 31.20 4.55
CA ARG A 16 10.87 30.55 5.69
C ARG A 16 12.30 30.19 5.28
N SER A 17 13.21 30.15 6.24
CA SER A 17 14.59 29.77 6.00
C SER A 17 14.68 28.30 5.55
N GLU A 18 15.71 27.95 4.79
CA GLU A 18 15.98 26.58 4.39
C GLU A 18 16.15 25.65 5.59
N THR A 19 16.79 26.12 6.64
CA THR A 19 16.93 25.40 7.91
C THR A 19 15.58 25.06 8.55
N TYR A 20 14.62 25.99 8.51
CA TYR A 20 13.25 25.72 8.95
C TYR A 20 12.56 24.68 8.07
N ALA A 21 12.69 24.80 6.74
CA ALA A 21 12.12 23.82 5.81
C ALA A 21 12.69 22.42 6.07
N ARG A 22 14.00 22.30 6.27
CA ARG A 22 14.63 21.02 6.61
C ARG A 22 14.19 20.47 7.98
N SER A 23 13.99 21.32 8.98
CA SER A 23 13.55 20.89 10.33
C SER A 23 12.08 20.39 10.34
N THR A 24 11.28 20.72 9.33
CA THR A 24 9.89 20.25 9.21
C THR A 24 9.74 18.94 8.43
N LEU A 25 10.83 18.43 7.86
CA LEU A 25 10.80 17.15 7.13
C LEU A 25 10.65 15.99 8.11
N PRO A 26 9.87 14.95 7.76
CA PRO A 26 9.64 13.82 8.64
C PRO A 26 10.93 13.02 8.88
N THR A 27 11.26 12.80 10.14
CA THR A 27 12.46 12.05 10.58
C THR A 27 12.15 10.59 10.92
N ASN A 28 10.88 10.27 11.11
CA ASN A 28 10.41 8.92 11.41
C ASN A 28 9.09 8.60 10.69
N ARG A 29 8.69 7.33 10.69
CA ARG A 29 7.49 6.85 10.00
C ARG A 29 6.20 7.49 10.52
N TRP A 30 6.08 7.72 11.82
CA TRP A 30 4.89 8.37 12.39
C TRP A 30 4.73 9.82 11.91
N GLU A 31 5.83 10.55 11.87
CA GLU A 31 5.84 11.91 11.34
C GLU A 31 5.51 11.90 9.85
N LEU A 32 6.07 10.95 9.09
CA LEU A 32 5.79 10.80 7.66
C LEU A 32 4.30 10.51 7.41
N GLY A 33 3.70 9.53 8.09
CA GLY A 33 2.29 9.21 7.95
C GLY A 33 1.39 10.42 8.26
N TRP A 34 1.73 11.17 9.31
CA TRP A 34 1.01 12.38 9.68
C TRP A 34 1.20 13.55 8.70
N ASP A 35 2.41 13.71 8.16
CA ASP A 35 2.72 14.72 7.15
C ASP A 35 2.00 14.42 5.82
N VAL A 36 2.04 13.17 5.37
CA VAL A 36 1.30 12.71 4.18
C VAL A 36 -0.19 12.99 4.34
N PHE A 37 -0.77 12.71 5.52
CA PHE A 37 -2.17 13.00 5.79
C PHE A 37 -2.46 14.49 5.73
N LYS A 38 -1.67 15.34 6.42
CA LYS A 38 -1.86 16.79 6.46
C LYS A 38 -1.76 17.43 5.07
N THR A 39 -0.74 17.06 4.34
CA THR A 39 -0.39 17.68 3.05
C THR A 39 -1.32 17.21 1.93
N ASN A 40 -1.82 15.97 1.98
CA ASN A 40 -2.56 15.35 0.88
C ASN A 40 -4.03 15.04 1.20
N LYS A 41 -4.68 15.75 2.14
CA LYS A 41 -6.08 15.49 2.55
C LYS A 41 -7.04 15.36 1.38
N GLY A 42 -6.96 16.25 0.38
CA GLY A 42 -7.81 16.22 -0.81
C GLY A 42 -7.55 15.00 -1.71
N LYS A 43 -6.26 14.64 -1.89
CA LYS A 43 -5.89 13.44 -2.66
C LYS A 43 -6.36 12.15 -1.95
N LEU A 44 -6.24 12.10 -0.62
CA LEU A 44 -6.72 10.98 0.18
C LEU A 44 -8.24 10.84 0.14
N CYS A 45 -8.98 11.95 0.19
CA CYS A 45 -10.43 11.95 0.02
C CYS A 45 -10.83 11.43 -1.37
N GLY A 46 -10.21 11.94 -2.43
CA GLY A 46 -10.46 11.47 -3.81
C GLY A 46 -10.12 9.99 -3.99
N LEU A 47 -9.01 9.52 -3.39
CA LEU A 47 -8.62 8.11 -3.39
C LEU A 47 -9.63 7.24 -2.65
N ASN A 48 -10.12 7.73 -1.49
CA ASN A 48 -11.12 7.04 -0.70
C ASN A 48 -12.42 6.83 -1.47
N LEU A 49 -12.94 7.88 -2.09
CA LEU A 49 -14.16 7.80 -2.89
C LEU A 49 -14.00 6.84 -4.08
N LEU A 50 -12.86 6.93 -4.78
CA LEU A 50 -12.57 6.05 -5.91
C LEU A 50 -12.48 4.59 -5.47
N THR A 51 -11.84 4.31 -4.34
CA THR A 51 -11.74 2.96 -3.77
C THR A 51 -13.11 2.44 -3.32
N LEU A 52 -13.92 3.28 -2.65
CA LEU A 52 -15.24 2.91 -2.17
C LEU A 52 -16.18 2.51 -3.31
N ILE A 53 -16.13 3.19 -4.47
CA ILE A 53 -16.93 2.82 -5.65
C ILE A 53 -16.74 1.34 -6.01
N PHE A 54 -15.50 0.85 -6.00
CA PHE A 54 -15.21 -0.55 -6.30
C PHE A 54 -15.50 -1.49 -5.13
N LEU A 55 -15.54 -0.99 -3.89
CA LEU A 55 -15.92 -1.77 -2.71
C LEU A 55 -17.44 -1.84 -2.49
N LEU A 56 -18.24 -1.00 -3.18
CA LEU A 56 -19.71 -0.99 -3.04
C LEU A 56 -20.35 -2.38 -3.17
N PRO A 57 -19.98 -3.26 -4.11
CA PRO A 57 -20.58 -4.59 -4.18
C PRO A 57 -20.33 -5.43 -2.93
N ALA A 58 -19.15 -5.35 -2.33
CA ALA A 58 -18.83 -6.05 -1.08
C ALA A 58 -19.61 -5.47 0.10
N ILE A 59 -19.71 -4.14 0.21
CA ILE A 59 -20.50 -3.44 1.23
C ILE A 59 -21.98 -3.82 1.09
N PHE A 60 -22.49 -3.83 -0.14
CA PHE A 60 -23.88 -4.23 -0.43
C PHE A 60 -24.17 -5.67 -0.01
N LEU A 61 -23.26 -6.61 -0.24
CA LEU A 61 -23.43 -8.00 0.21
C LEU A 61 -23.46 -8.11 1.73
N ILE A 62 -22.59 -7.39 2.44
CA ILE A 62 -22.59 -7.36 3.92
C ILE A 62 -23.91 -6.78 4.43
N PHE A 63 -24.36 -5.67 3.85
CA PHE A 63 -25.63 -5.03 4.21
C PHE A 63 -26.82 -5.96 3.93
N THR A 64 -26.88 -6.59 2.76
CA THR A 64 -27.92 -7.57 2.39
C THR A 64 -27.97 -8.71 3.38
N ARG A 65 -26.80 -9.26 3.79
CA ARG A 65 -26.75 -10.30 4.83
C ARG A 65 -27.34 -9.83 6.16
N PHE A 66 -27.04 -8.60 6.54
CA PHE A 66 -27.59 -8.02 7.79
C PHE A 66 -29.10 -7.87 7.72
N VAL A 67 -29.63 -7.29 6.65
CA VAL A 67 -31.07 -7.11 6.42
C VAL A 67 -31.78 -8.46 6.36
N LEU A 68 -31.24 -9.43 5.64
CA LEU A 68 -31.80 -10.77 5.59
C LEU A 68 -31.82 -11.43 6.97
N LYS A 69 -30.72 -11.30 7.76
CA LYS A 69 -30.71 -11.83 9.13
C LYS A 69 -31.83 -11.21 9.97
N SER A 70 -32.00 -9.90 9.93
CA SER A 70 -33.07 -9.20 10.66
C SER A 70 -34.46 -9.70 10.25
N ASN A 71 -34.74 -9.72 8.95
CA ASN A 71 -36.06 -10.16 8.43
C ASN A 71 -36.38 -11.62 8.78
N TYR A 72 -35.38 -12.52 8.65
CA TYR A 72 -35.60 -13.92 9.01
C TYR A 72 -35.73 -14.12 10.52
N THR A 73 -35.03 -13.31 11.35
CA THR A 73 -35.13 -13.37 12.80
C THR A 73 -36.53 -12.96 13.27
N GLU A 74 -37.16 -11.99 12.60
CA GLU A 74 -38.54 -11.58 12.88
C GLU A 74 -39.58 -12.63 12.42
N ALA A 75 -39.31 -13.31 11.32
CA ALA A 75 -40.21 -14.30 10.73
C ALA A 75 -40.10 -15.69 11.36
N TYR A 76 -38.92 -16.04 11.91
CA TYR A 76 -38.69 -17.36 12.51
C TYR A 76 -39.11 -17.37 14.01
N PRO A 77 -39.54 -18.53 14.52
CA PRO A 77 -39.92 -18.67 15.93
C PRO A 77 -38.67 -18.75 16.82
N PHE A 78 -38.00 -17.66 17.01
CA PHE A 78 -36.96 -17.54 18.04
C PHE A 78 -37.60 -17.41 19.41
N ALA A 79 -36.93 -17.84 20.47
CA ALA A 79 -37.45 -17.91 21.83
C ALA A 79 -38.04 -16.59 22.36
N GLN A 80 -37.62 -15.46 21.81
CA GLN A 80 -38.11 -14.12 22.20
C GLN A 80 -39.40 -13.70 21.48
N ASN A 81 -39.74 -14.33 20.35
CA ASN A 81 -40.89 -13.96 19.50
C ASN A 81 -41.93 -15.07 19.42
N ILE A 82 -41.88 -16.03 20.35
CA ILE A 82 -42.80 -17.16 20.36
C ILE A 82 -44.18 -16.72 20.81
N GLY A 83 -45.09 -16.64 19.88
CA GLY A 83 -46.52 -16.61 20.21
C GLY A 83 -46.95 -17.92 20.90
N ILE A 84 -48.05 -17.87 21.67
CA ILE A 84 -48.60 -18.92 22.54
C ILE A 84 -48.81 -20.29 21.82
N SER A 85 -48.78 -20.32 20.48
CA SER A 85 -49.07 -21.48 19.65
C SER A 85 -47.88 -22.28 19.17
N TYR A 86 -46.65 -21.91 19.54
CA TYR A 86 -45.44 -22.60 19.07
C TYR A 86 -44.82 -23.49 20.16
N PRO A 87 -44.86 -24.80 20.05
CA PRO A 87 -44.19 -25.73 20.96
C PRO A 87 -42.70 -25.85 20.65
N MET A 88 -41.96 -24.73 20.72
CA MET A 88 -40.65 -24.66 20.10
C MET A 88 -39.47 -24.85 21.03
N TYR A 89 -39.69 -24.91 22.31
CA TYR A 89 -38.63 -25.26 23.25
C TYR A 89 -38.64 -26.79 23.46
N PRO A 90 -37.57 -27.47 23.18
CA PRO A 90 -36.14 -27.18 23.00
C PRO A 90 -35.67 -27.13 21.54
N SER A 91 -36.54 -27.12 20.55
CA SER A 91 -36.19 -27.21 19.13
C SER A 91 -35.62 -25.91 18.56
N SER A 92 -35.60 -24.81 19.31
CA SER A 92 -34.93 -23.56 18.93
C SER A 92 -33.40 -23.61 19.09
N ALA A 93 -32.86 -24.61 19.80
CA ALA A 93 -31.44 -24.76 20.01
C ALA A 93 -30.71 -24.99 18.65
N GLY A 94 -29.70 -24.19 18.40
CA GLY A 94 -28.93 -24.23 17.15
C GLY A 94 -29.60 -23.58 15.93
N LEU A 95 -30.85 -23.07 16.07
CA LEU A 95 -31.59 -22.49 14.95
C LEU A 95 -30.93 -21.21 14.44
N GLU A 96 -30.46 -20.33 15.33
CA GLU A 96 -29.77 -19.08 14.95
C GLU A 96 -28.45 -19.36 14.23
N ALA A 97 -27.67 -20.32 14.70
CA ALA A 97 -26.43 -20.74 14.05
C ALA A 97 -26.70 -21.36 12.67
N ASN A 98 -27.74 -22.17 12.55
CA ASN A 98 -28.18 -22.76 11.28
C ASN A 98 -28.66 -21.68 10.30
N LEU A 99 -29.45 -20.72 10.74
CA LEU A 99 -29.89 -19.59 9.94
C LEU A 99 -28.68 -18.75 9.46
N SER A 100 -27.74 -18.46 10.36
CA SER A 100 -26.51 -17.74 10.01
C SER A 100 -25.67 -18.48 8.96
N MET A 101 -25.60 -19.83 9.06
CA MET A 101 -24.93 -20.66 8.06
C MET A 101 -25.64 -20.62 6.71
N PHE A 102 -26.96 -20.74 6.70
CA PHE A 102 -27.78 -20.65 5.49
C PHE A 102 -27.59 -19.28 4.79
N LEU A 103 -27.69 -18.18 5.53
CA LEU A 103 -27.50 -16.82 5.00
C LEU A 103 -26.07 -16.60 4.47
N ASN A 104 -25.07 -17.10 5.18
CA ASN A 104 -23.69 -17.05 4.68
C ASN A 104 -23.57 -17.78 3.34
N MET A 105 -24.15 -18.96 3.21
CA MET A 105 -24.14 -19.72 1.95
C MET A 105 -24.82 -18.98 0.81
N GLN A 106 -25.93 -18.26 1.06
CA GLN A 106 -26.59 -17.44 0.04
C GLN A 106 -25.70 -16.27 -0.42
N VAL A 107 -25.05 -15.57 0.52
CA VAL A 107 -24.19 -14.43 0.23
C VAL A 107 -22.88 -14.89 -0.45
N PHE A 108 -22.32 -16.01 -0.06
CA PHE A 108 -21.06 -16.52 -0.61
C PHE A 108 -21.10 -16.82 -2.10
N LYS A 109 -22.25 -17.12 -2.67
CA LYS A 109 -22.39 -17.27 -4.13
C LYS A 109 -21.92 -16.05 -4.90
N TYR A 110 -22.05 -14.87 -4.30
CA TYR A 110 -21.75 -13.58 -4.92
C TYR A 110 -20.42 -12.96 -4.43
N VAL A 111 -19.82 -13.50 -3.37
CA VAL A 111 -18.60 -12.95 -2.75
C VAL A 111 -17.45 -12.86 -3.75
N TYR A 112 -17.23 -13.88 -4.59
CA TYR A 112 -16.14 -13.86 -5.55
C TYR A 112 -16.31 -12.78 -6.63
N ILE A 113 -17.54 -12.47 -7.02
CA ILE A 113 -17.82 -11.35 -7.94
C ILE A 113 -17.50 -10.03 -7.26
N ALA A 114 -17.95 -9.85 -6.01
CA ALA A 114 -17.65 -8.65 -5.23
C ALA A 114 -16.14 -8.50 -4.97
N VAL A 115 -15.43 -9.59 -4.71
CA VAL A 115 -13.97 -9.64 -4.56
C VAL A 115 -13.27 -9.23 -5.86
N ALA A 116 -13.73 -9.72 -7.02
CA ALA A 116 -13.15 -9.35 -8.31
C ALA A 116 -13.27 -7.86 -8.60
N ILE A 117 -14.42 -7.26 -8.30
CA ILE A 117 -14.63 -5.81 -8.44
C ILE A 117 -13.84 -5.05 -7.37
N GLY A 118 -13.89 -5.49 -6.12
CA GLY A 118 -13.17 -4.86 -4.99
C GLY A 118 -11.65 -4.89 -5.15
N ALA A 119 -11.10 -5.91 -5.81
CA ALA A 119 -9.68 -6.02 -6.12
C ALA A 119 -9.16 -4.84 -6.97
N ILE A 120 -10.02 -4.24 -7.81
CA ILE A 120 -9.69 -3.03 -8.57
C ILE A 120 -9.41 -1.87 -7.60
N GLY A 121 -10.34 -1.64 -6.66
CA GLY A 121 -10.20 -0.58 -5.64
C GLY A 121 -8.96 -0.75 -4.77
N ILE A 122 -8.72 -1.96 -4.30
CA ILE A 122 -7.59 -2.28 -3.41
C ILE A 122 -6.25 -2.19 -4.15
N ALA A 123 -6.14 -2.73 -5.37
CA ALA A 123 -4.91 -2.68 -6.15
C ALA A 123 -4.51 -1.24 -6.52
N GLY A 124 -5.48 -0.43 -6.98
CA GLY A 124 -5.26 0.98 -7.28
C GLY A 124 -4.96 1.79 -6.02
N GLY A 125 -5.75 1.59 -4.96
CA GLY A 125 -5.63 2.30 -3.69
C GLY A 125 -4.27 2.14 -3.03
N PHE A 126 -3.82 0.92 -2.83
CA PHE A 126 -2.50 0.65 -2.23
C PHE A 126 -1.32 1.09 -3.12
N TYR A 127 -1.48 1.06 -4.46
CA TYR A 127 -0.44 1.57 -5.35
C TYR A 127 -0.27 3.09 -5.22
N VAL A 128 -1.37 3.84 -5.22
CA VAL A 128 -1.35 5.30 -5.00
C VAL A 128 -0.80 5.62 -3.61
N MET A 129 -1.22 4.87 -2.59
CA MET A 129 -0.77 5.06 -1.22
C MET A 129 0.74 4.84 -1.08
N ARG A 130 1.29 3.80 -1.73
CA ARG A 130 2.73 3.58 -1.80
C ARG A 130 3.48 4.79 -2.35
N ASN A 131 3.01 5.34 -3.46
CA ASN A 131 3.65 6.49 -4.09
C ASN A 131 3.58 7.73 -3.19
N LEU A 132 2.46 7.94 -2.46
CA LEU A 132 2.33 9.00 -1.47
C LEU A 132 3.32 8.84 -0.30
N VAL A 133 3.47 7.64 0.24
CA VAL A 133 4.42 7.34 1.32
C VAL A 133 5.87 7.47 0.85
N TRP A 134 6.14 7.24 -0.44
CA TRP A 134 7.46 7.49 -1.03
C TRP A 134 7.70 8.96 -1.38
N THR A 135 6.76 9.85 -1.06
CA THR A 135 6.80 11.28 -1.39
C THR A 135 6.94 11.56 -2.89
N GLU A 136 6.47 10.64 -3.74
CA GLU A 136 6.43 10.84 -5.19
C GLU A 136 5.27 11.76 -5.57
N GLY A 137 5.43 12.47 -6.68
CA GLY A 137 4.32 13.27 -7.25
C GLY A 137 3.19 12.36 -7.70
N VAL A 138 1.98 12.53 -7.16
CA VAL A 138 0.84 11.65 -7.41
C VAL A 138 -0.30 12.37 -8.09
N MET A 139 -0.76 11.81 -9.22
CA MET A 139 -2.06 12.10 -9.86
C MET A 139 -3.02 10.94 -9.53
N VAL A 140 -3.94 11.16 -8.57
CA VAL A 140 -4.76 10.09 -7.97
C VAL A 140 -5.39 9.18 -9.02
N THR A 141 -6.12 9.72 -9.98
CA THR A 141 -6.85 8.93 -10.98
C THR A 141 -5.92 8.17 -11.92
N SER A 142 -4.91 8.84 -12.47
CA SER A 142 -3.96 8.22 -13.41
C SER A 142 -3.16 7.10 -12.73
N ASP A 143 -2.61 7.39 -11.55
CA ASP A 143 -1.81 6.41 -10.81
C ASP A 143 -2.66 5.26 -10.27
N PHE A 144 -3.92 5.51 -9.93
CA PHE A 144 -4.86 4.47 -9.52
C PHE A 144 -5.03 3.43 -10.62
N PHE A 145 -5.40 3.83 -11.84
CA PHE A 145 -5.58 2.89 -12.95
C PHE A 145 -4.26 2.25 -13.40
N LYS A 146 -3.14 2.96 -13.30
CA LYS A 146 -1.80 2.39 -13.51
C LYS A 146 -1.50 1.29 -12.48
N GLY A 147 -1.88 1.52 -11.22
CA GLY A 147 -1.77 0.53 -10.14
C GLY A 147 -2.62 -0.71 -10.39
N VAL A 148 -3.88 -0.50 -10.81
CA VAL A 148 -4.78 -1.59 -11.21
C VAL A 148 -4.16 -2.44 -12.32
N LYS A 149 -3.76 -1.81 -13.43
CA LYS A 149 -3.17 -2.52 -14.57
C LYS A 149 -1.96 -3.37 -14.19
N LYS A 150 -1.19 -2.93 -13.19
CA LYS A 150 0.05 -3.57 -12.78
C LYS A 150 -0.16 -4.70 -11.76
N ASN A 151 -1.11 -4.53 -10.83
CA ASN A 151 -1.16 -5.36 -9.62
C ASN A 151 -2.50 -6.11 -9.45
N TYR A 152 -3.48 -5.91 -10.35
CA TYR A 152 -4.83 -6.48 -10.21
C TYR A 152 -4.82 -7.98 -9.94
N PHE A 153 -4.13 -8.77 -10.75
CA PHE A 153 -4.15 -10.23 -10.62
C PHE A 153 -3.53 -10.72 -9.32
N VAL A 154 -2.44 -10.10 -8.86
CA VAL A 154 -1.81 -10.47 -7.59
C VAL A 154 -2.76 -10.20 -6.43
N VAL A 155 -3.41 -9.03 -6.43
CA VAL A 155 -4.39 -8.65 -5.41
C VAL A 155 -5.64 -9.53 -5.50
N LEU A 156 -6.15 -9.79 -6.69
CA LEU A 156 -7.32 -10.65 -6.91
C LEU A 156 -7.11 -12.06 -6.34
N PHE A 157 -6.02 -12.74 -6.73
CA PHE A 157 -5.74 -14.09 -6.22
C PHE A 157 -5.53 -14.11 -4.70
N SER A 158 -4.89 -13.07 -4.16
CA SER A 158 -4.72 -12.93 -2.72
C SER A 158 -6.07 -12.80 -2.00
N LEU A 159 -6.97 -11.97 -2.53
CA LEU A 159 -8.30 -11.77 -1.97
C LEU A 159 -9.20 -12.99 -2.12
N ILE A 160 -9.09 -13.75 -3.22
CA ILE A 160 -9.84 -15.02 -3.40
C ILE A 160 -9.44 -16.02 -2.31
N ILE A 161 -8.14 -16.20 -2.04
CA ILE A 161 -7.66 -17.06 -0.96
C ILE A 161 -8.21 -16.60 0.38
N TYR A 162 -8.13 -15.32 0.68
CA TYR A 162 -8.65 -14.75 1.91
C TYR A 162 -10.16 -14.96 2.06
N ALA A 163 -10.95 -14.66 1.02
CA ALA A 163 -12.39 -14.86 1.02
C ALA A 163 -12.76 -16.33 1.26
N THR A 164 -12.02 -17.26 0.65
CA THR A 164 -12.22 -18.71 0.85
C THR A 164 -11.93 -19.12 2.30
N ILE A 165 -10.80 -18.66 2.87
CA ILE A 165 -10.47 -18.95 4.28
C ILE A 165 -11.54 -18.37 5.20
N MET A 166 -11.98 -17.14 4.99
CA MET A 166 -13.02 -16.50 5.80
C MET A 166 -14.36 -17.24 5.69
N MET A 167 -14.73 -17.67 4.49
CA MET A 167 -15.94 -18.47 4.26
C MET A 167 -15.92 -19.80 5.05
N LEU A 168 -14.81 -20.55 4.93
CA LEU A 168 -14.65 -21.81 5.66
C LEU A 168 -14.66 -21.59 7.18
N SER A 169 -13.99 -20.52 7.64
CA SER A 169 -13.94 -20.17 9.06
C SER A 169 -15.32 -19.80 9.62
N LEU A 170 -16.09 -18.98 8.92
CA LEU A 170 -17.46 -18.62 9.36
C LEU A 170 -18.37 -19.85 9.36
N THR A 171 -18.23 -20.73 8.39
CA THR A 171 -18.99 -21.99 8.35
C THR A 171 -18.61 -22.88 9.54
N SER A 172 -17.32 -23.02 9.83
CA SER A 172 -16.80 -23.79 10.97
C SER A 172 -17.33 -23.28 12.31
N ILE A 173 -17.32 -21.95 12.51
CA ILE A 173 -17.85 -21.33 13.75
C ILE A 173 -19.34 -21.60 13.89
N ASN A 174 -20.13 -21.35 12.86
CA ASN A 174 -21.59 -21.58 12.92
C ASN A 174 -21.93 -23.07 13.14
N MET A 175 -21.19 -23.98 12.47
CA MET A 175 -21.37 -25.42 12.65
C MET A 175 -21.04 -25.86 14.07
N SER A 176 -19.91 -25.42 14.63
CA SER A 176 -19.53 -25.74 16.00
C SER A 176 -20.49 -25.12 17.03
N THR A 177 -20.99 -23.90 16.80
CA THR A 177 -22.02 -23.28 17.66
C THR A 177 -23.31 -24.08 17.64
N MET A 178 -23.81 -24.47 16.46
CA MET A 178 -24.99 -25.31 16.32
C MET A 178 -24.83 -26.64 17.06
N MET A 179 -23.66 -27.30 16.94
CA MET A 179 -23.37 -28.57 17.62
C MET A 179 -23.29 -28.40 19.14
N LEU A 180 -22.76 -27.28 19.65
CA LEU A 180 -22.73 -26.96 21.08
C LEU A 180 -24.15 -26.78 21.63
N GLU A 181 -24.97 -25.99 20.98
CA GLU A 181 -26.35 -25.70 21.41
C GLU A 181 -27.27 -26.93 21.35
N THR A 182 -27.03 -27.81 20.39
CA THR A 182 -27.78 -29.07 20.23
C THR A 182 -27.18 -30.24 21.01
N HIS A 183 -26.15 -30.01 21.84
CA HIS A 183 -25.44 -31.05 22.61
C HIS A 183 -24.93 -32.23 21.76
N ARG A 184 -24.53 -31.96 20.51
CA ARG A 184 -23.97 -32.95 19.58
C ARG A 184 -22.45 -32.92 19.61
N GLY A 185 -21.84 -33.83 20.35
CA GLY A 185 -20.39 -34.00 20.46
C GLY A 185 -19.79 -33.41 21.75
N PRO A 186 -18.50 -33.65 21.98
CA PRO A 186 -17.83 -33.19 23.19
C PRO A 186 -17.59 -31.66 23.14
N SER A 187 -18.18 -30.96 24.09
CA SER A 187 -18.19 -29.48 24.12
C SER A 187 -16.78 -28.89 24.14
N TRP A 188 -15.84 -29.51 24.85
CA TRP A 188 -14.46 -29.02 24.93
C TRP A 188 -13.76 -29.02 23.56
N LEU A 189 -14.01 -30.05 22.74
CA LEU A 189 -13.41 -30.15 21.39
C LEU A 189 -13.99 -29.07 20.45
N LEU A 190 -15.29 -28.81 20.55
CA LEU A 190 -15.97 -27.79 19.75
C LEU A 190 -15.48 -26.38 20.12
N VAL A 191 -15.26 -26.12 21.40
CA VAL A 191 -14.69 -24.84 21.86
C VAL A 191 -13.26 -24.67 21.35
N ILE A 192 -12.42 -25.70 21.43
CA ILE A 192 -11.05 -25.66 20.85
C ILE A 192 -11.11 -25.39 19.36
N ALA A 193 -12.00 -26.04 18.62
CA ALA A 193 -12.17 -25.81 17.19
C ALA A 193 -12.56 -24.34 16.88
N GLN A 194 -13.42 -23.73 17.68
CA GLN A 194 -13.76 -22.29 17.54
C GLN A 194 -12.53 -21.41 17.80
N VAL A 195 -11.78 -21.64 18.88
CA VAL A 195 -10.58 -20.86 19.20
C VAL A 195 -9.56 -20.95 18.07
N VAL A 196 -9.26 -22.15 17.58
CA VAL A 196 -8.35 -22.35 16.45
C VAL A 196 -8.85 -21.63 15.19
N THR A 197 -10.15 -21.66 14.94
CA THR A 197 -10.75 -20.96 13.78
C THR A 197 -10.60 -19.45 13.90
N TYR A 198 -10.81 -18.86 15.08
CA TYR A 198 -10.57 -17.41 15.31
C TYR A 198 -9.10 -17.05 15.12
N LEU A 199 -8.16 -17.88 15.56
CA LEU A 199 -6.73 -17.67 15.32
C LEU A 199 -6.39 -17.70 13.81
N ILE A 200 -6.96 -18.63 13.06
CA ILE A 200 -6.81 -18.71 11.61
C ILE A 200 -7.36 -17.44 10.94
N MET A 201 -8.53 -16.95 11.35
CA MET A 201 -9.09 -15.70 10.84
C MET A 201 -8.17 -14.50 11.10
N GLY A 202 -7.65 -14.37 12.30
CA GLY A 202 -6.72 -13.29 12.66
C GLY A 202 -5.42 -13.35 11.85
N LEU A 203 -4.80 -14.52 11.78
CA LEU A 203 -3.58 -14.72 11.01
C LEU A 203 -3.79 -14.51 9.49
N SER A 204 -4.90 -14.99 8.93
CA SER A 204 -5.21 -14.78 7.53
C SER A 204 -5.45 -13.32 7.19
N THR A 205 -6.02 -12.54 8.12
CA THR A 205 -6.20 -11.08 7.96
C THR A 205 -4.85 -10.35 7.94
N MET A 206 -3.91 -10.71 8.81
CA MET A 206 -2.55 -10.18 8.77
C MET A 206 -1.84 -10.56 7.48
N MET A 207 -1.96 -11.83 7.09
CA MET A 207 -1.33 -12.39 5.90
C MET A 207 -1.80 -11.71 4.60
N ILE A 208 -3.11 -11.47 4.43
CA ILE A 208 -3.64 -10.83 3.22
C ILE A 208 -3.11 -9.42 3.06
N LEU A 209 -3.02 -8.65 4.14
CA LEU A 209 -2.51 -7.29 4.12
C LEU A 209 -1.03 -7.25 3.68
N TYR A 210 -0.21 -8.20 4.16
CA TYR A 210 1.17 -8.35 3.67
C TYR A 210 1.23 -8.87 2.23
N MET A 211 0.36 -9.78 1.80
CA MET A 211 0.31 -10.24 0.41
C MET A 211 0.05 -9.07 -0.54
N ILE A 212 -0.86 -8.17 -0.19
CA ILE A 212 -1.17 -6.98 -0.99
C ILE A 212 0.04 -6.03 -1.02
N THR A 213 0.58 -5.66 0.14
CA THR A 213 1.67 -4.67 0.20
C THR A 213 2.98 -5.20 -0.37
N LEU A 214 3.35 -6.46 -0.12
CA LEU A 214 4.52 -7.09 -0.75
C LEU A 214 4.34 -7.23 -2.27
N GLY A 215 3.16 -7.64 -2.73
CA GLY A 215 2.88 -7.82 -4.14
C GLY A 215 2.95 -6.52 -4.95
N ILE A 216 2.61 -5.37 -4.32
CA ILE A 216 2.70 -4.05 -4.93
C ILE A 216 4.14 -3.50 -4.93
N ASN A 217 4.93 -3.82 -3.90
CA ASN A 217 6.27 -3.29 -3.73
C ASN A 217 7.37 -4.14 -4.41
N TYR A 218 7.19 -5.46 -4.45
CA TYR A 218 8.23 -6.39 -4.93
C TYR A 218 7.70 -7.31 -6.02
N LYS A 219 8.54 -7.62 -6.99
CA LYS A 219 8.25 -8.65 -8.00
C LYS A 219 8.59 -10.02 -7.43
N LEU A 220 7.63 -10.66 -6.78
CA LEU A 220 7.76 -11.98 -6.18
C LEU A 220 6.93 -13.00 -6.96
N SER A 221 7.41 -14.27 -7.01
CA SER A 221 6.53 -15.38 -7.41
C SER A 221 5.43 -15.55 -6.37
N PHE A 222 4.25 -16.01 -6.78
CA PHE A 222 3.10 -16.12 -5.89
C PHE A 222 3.38 -17.02 -4.67
N LYS A 223 4.14 -18.12 -4.85
CA LYS A 223 4.56 -18.99 -3.76
C LYS A 223 5.43 -18.26 -2.72
N ASN A 224 6.40 -17.45 -3.19
CA ASN A 224 7.25 -16.66 -2.31
C ASN A 224 6.47 -15.53 -1.63
N LEU A 225 5.49 -14.95 -2.33
CA LEU A 225 4.59 -13.95 -1.77
C LEU A 225 3.82 -14.51 -0.57
N VAL A 226 3.16 -15.66 -0.74
CA VAL A 226 2.43 -16.37 0.32
C VAL A 226 3.35 -16.71 1.49
N ARG A 227 4.52 -17.31 1.21
CA ARG A 227 5.50 -17.70 2.22
C ARG A 227 5.99 -16.52 3.05
N ASN A 228 6.41 -15.44 2.39
CA ASN A 228 6.95 -14.26 3.07
C ASN A 228 5.87 -13.54 3.88
N SER A 229 4.65 -13.43 3.35
CA SER A 229 3.51 -12.86 4.07
C SER A 229 3.16 -13.66 5.32
N PHE A 230 3.19 -14.98 5.23
CA PHE A 230 2.93 -15.87 6.37
C PHE A 230 4.00 -15.70 7.47
N ILE A 231 5.29 -15.67 7.08
CA ILE A 231 6.40 -15.47 8.02
C ILE A 231 6.27 -14.12 8.74
N LEU A 232 6.03 -13.01 8.02
CA LEU A 232 5.87 -11.69 8.61
C LEU A 232 4.63 -11.59 9.49
N SER A 233 3.55 -12.29 9.13
CA SER A 233 2.33 -12.32 9.94
C SER A 233 2.57 -12.97 11.30
N ILE A 234 3.31 -14.07 11.36
CA ILE A 234 3.62 -14.78 12.62
C ILE A 234 4.71 -14.06 13.42
N ALA A 235 5.79 -13.64 12.75
CA ALA A 235 6.94 -13.04 13.44
C ALA A 235 6.59 -11.74 14.17
N LEU A 236 5.56 -11.02 13.72
CA LEU A 236 5.20 -9.69 14.21
C LEU A 236 3.75 -9.62 14.73
N ILE A 237 3.18 -10.72 15.24
CA ILE A 237 1.77 -10.78 15.68
C ILE A 237 1.37 -9.58 16.54
N PRO A 238 2.08 -9.21 17.64
CA PRO A 238 1.62 -8.12 18.51
C PRO A 238 1.61 -6.75 17.79
N THR A 239 2.65 -6.46 17.03
CA THR A 239 2.77 -5.20 16.29
C THR A 239 1.78 -5.15 15.13
N ASN A 240 1.58 -6.25 14.42
CA ASN A 240 0.57 -6.35 13.36
C ASN A 240 -0.83 -6.12 13.90
N ALA A 241 -1.18 -6.76 15.02
CA ALA A 241 -2.49 -6.58 15.67
C ALA A 241 -2.70 -5.12 16.08
N PHE A 242 -1.70 -4.48 16.68
CA PHE A 242 -1.77 -3.08 17.07
C PHE A 242 -2.06 -2.18 15.86
N PHE A 243 -1.28 -2.31 14.77
CA PHE A 243 -1.44 -1.45 13.60
C PHE A 243 -2.74 -1.73 12.82
N ILE A 244 -3.25 -2.96 12.81
CA ILE A 244 -4.56 -3.27 12.22
C ILE A 244 -5.68 -2.60 13.03
N VAL A 245 -5.66 -2.73 14.36
CA VAL A 245 -6.67 -2.09 15.22
C VAL A 245 -6.59 -0.57 15.10
N PHE A 246 -5.38 0.00 15.12
CA PHE A 246 -5.17 1.43 14.95
C PHE A 246 -5.67 1.94 13.58
N ALA A 247 -5.36 1.22 12.49
CA ALA A 247 -5.83 1.55 11.16
C ALA A 247 -7.36 1.41 11.02
N ALA A 248 -7.96 0.45 11.73
CA ALA A 248 -9.38 0.15 11.68
C ALA A 248 -10.24 0.97 12.67
N VAL A 249 -9.64 1.83 13.51
CA VAL A 249 -10.34 2.58 14.55
C VAL A 249 -11.56 3.34 14.04
N TRP A 250 -11.49 3.92 12.85
CA TRP A 250 -12.56 4.65 12.20
C TRP A 250 -13.78 3.78 11.90
N PHE A 251 -13.55 2.50 11.54
CA PHE A 251 -14.62 1.54 11.31
C PHE A 251 -15.23 1.04 12.62
N VAL A 252 -14.45 0.96 13.70
CA VAL A 252 -14.95 0.58 15.02
C VAL A 252 -15.95 1.60 15.55
N LEU A 253 -15.77 2.88 15.23
CA LEU A 253 -16.73 3.94 15.61
C LEU A 253 -18.15 3.71 15.04
N LEU A 254 -18.28 2.99 13.91
CA LEU A 254 -19.58 2.65 13.31
C LEU A 254 -20.40 1.67 14.17
N PHE A 255 -19.76 0.95 15.09
CA PHE A 255 -20.43 -0.01 15.98
C PHE A 255 -20.83 0.57 17.35
N LEU A 256 -20.48 1.85 17.60
CA LEU A 256 -20.91 2.53 18.81
C LEU A 256 -22.40 2.93 18.71
N ASN A 257 -23.22 2.46 19.64
CA ASN A 257 -24.68 2.71 19.67
C ASN A 257 -25.07 4.15 20.05
N MET A 258 -24.28 5.14 19.62
CA MET A 258 -24.56 6.57 19.83
C MET A 258 -24.85 7.25 18.49
N GLN A 259 -26.08 7.72 18.29
CA GLN A 259 -26.53 8.27 17.00
C GLN A 259 -25.64 9.38 16.45
N ILE A 260 -25.19 10.31 17.31
CA ILE A 260 -24.32 11.42 16.90
C ILE A 260 -22.95 10.89 16.44
N ILE A 261 -22.35 9.97 17.19
CA ILE A 261 -21.06 9.36 16.85
C ILE A 261 -21.18 8.58 15.55
N LEU A 262 -22.28 7.86 15.35
CA LEU A 262 -22.55 7.10 14.13
C LEU A 262 -22.56 8.01 12.89
N ILE A 263 -23.26 9.16 12.95
CA ILE A 263 -23.31 10.11 11.84
C ILE A 263 -21.90 10.66 11.54
N ILE A 264 -21.16 11.07 12.56
CA ILE A 264 -19.78 11.55 12.41
C ILE A 264 -18.88 10.45 11.83
N ALA A 265 -18.99 9.24 12.32
CA ALA A 265 -18.21 8.09 11.85
C ALA A 265 -18.50 7.77 10.37
N ILE A 266 -19.77 7.80 9.95
CA ILE A 266 -20.14 7.62 8.55
C ILE A 266 -19.48 8.70 7.66
N ILE A 267 -19.56 9.97 8.05
CA ILE A 267 -18.96 11.07 7.30
C ILE A 267 -17.43 10.89 7.21
N LEU A 268 -16.77 10.57 8.31
CA LEU A 268 -15.32 10.33 8.34
C LEU A 268 -14.92 9.12 7.50
N CYS A 269 -15.68 8.04 7.55
CA CYS A 269 -15.45 6.86 6.74
C CYS A 269 -15.63 7.15 5.24
N LEU A 270 -16.63 7.94 4.87
CA LEU A 270 -16.84 8.35 3.48
C LEU A 270 -15.74 9.27 2.98
N MET A 271 -15.20 10.17 3.82
CA MET A 271 -14.13 11.07 3.42
C MET A 271 -12.77 10.38 3.36
N TRP A 272 -12.40 9.60 4.37
CA TRP A 272 -11.02 9.10 4.51
C TRP A 272 -10.90 7.65 5.02
N GLY A 273 -11.97 6.95 5.40
CA GLY A 273 -11.90 5.66 6.11
C GLY A 273 -10.97 4.63 5.47
N CYS A 274 -11.21 4.27 4.19
CA CYS A 274 -10.37 3.31 3.49
C CYS A 274 -8.95 3.86 3.22
N SER A 275 -8.83 5.14 2.86
CA SER A 275 -7.53 5.74 2.56
C SER A 275 -6.65 5.88 3.81
N LEU A 276 -7.22 6.19 4.97
CA LEU A 276 -6.47 6.19 6.24
C LEU A 276 -6.03 4.79 6.64
N PHE A 277 -6.92 3.79 6.49
CA PHE A 277 -6.54 2.40 6.72
C PHE A 277 -5.33 2.01 5.84
N MET A 278 -5.41 2.31 4.54
CA MET A 278 -4.33 2.04 3.60
C MET A 278 -3.06 2.82 3.93
N LEU A 279 -3.16 4.08 4.37
CA LEU A 279 -2.03 4.91 4.75
C LEU A 279 -1.29 4.31 5.94
N VAL A 280 -2.01 4.06 7.04
CA VAL A 280 -1.43 3.50 8.27
C VAL A 280 -0.78 2.15 8.00
N TRP A 281 -1.47 1.27 7.28
CA TRP A 281 -0.94 -0.05 6.98
C TRP A 281 0.25 -0.01 6.01
N THR A 282 0.22 0.83 4.99
CA THR A 282 1.33 0.97 4.03
C THR A 282 2.57 1.52 4.72
N ASP A 283 2.44 2.56 5.51
CA ASP A 283 3.56 3.17 6.21
C ASP A 283 4.19 2.21 7.23
N TYR A 284 3.37 1.50 8.01
CA TYR A 284 3.84 0.42 8.87
C TYR A 284 4.53 -0.70 8.09
N SER A 285 3.94 -1.15 6.97
CA SER A 285 4.54 -2.20 6.14
C SER A 285 5.91 -1.80 5.62
N HIS A 286 6.10 -0.53 5.23
CA HIS A 286 7.41 -0.03 4.81
C HIS A 286 8.44 -0.05 5.94
N TRP A 287 8.05 0.26 7.18
CA TRP A 287 8.93 0.07 8.32
C TRP A 287 9.37 -1.39 8.47
N VAL A 288 8.43 -2.33 8.35
CA VAL A 288 8.74 -3.77 8.39
C VAL A 288 9.67 -4.18 7.24
N PHE A 289 9.40 -3.68 6.03
CA PHE A 289 10.21 -4.03 4.86
C PHE A 289 11.62 -3.46 4.95
N ASP A 290 11.78 -2.24 5.44
CA ASP A 290 13.09 -1.63 5.65
C ASP A 290 13.91 -2.42 6.67
N LYS A 291 13.28 -2.90 7.75
CA LYS A 291 13.96 -3.64 8.83
C LYS A 291 14.31 -5.09 8.47
N PHE A 292 13.46 -5.79 7.71
CA PHE A 292 13.58 -7.25 7.54
C PHE A 292 13.91 -7.69 6.11
N ILE A 293 13.63 -6.87 5.11
CA ILE A 293 13.79 -7.22 3.69
C ILE A 293 14.87 -6.36 3.04
N ASN A 294 14.74 -5.04 3.09
CA ASN A 294 15.60 -4.12 2.37
C ASN A 294 17.06 -4.16 2.86
N ASP A 295 17.29 -4.52 4.12
CA ASP A 295 18.61 -4.78 4.68
C ASP A 295 19.38 -5.89 3.96
N LYS A 296 18.67 -6.86 3.40
CA LYS A 296 19.24 -8.06 2.79
C LYS A 296 19.32 -7.99 1.27
N VAL A 297 18.74 -6.96 0.67
CA VAL A 297 18.68 -6.80 -0.78
C VAL A 297 19.69 -5.72 -1.22
N PRO A 298 20.75 -6.09 -1.92
CA PRO A 298 21.75 -5.11 -2.41
C PRO A 298 21.08 -4.06 -3.31
N GLY A 299 21.33 -2.78 -3.06
CA GLY A 299 20.79 -1.66 -3.82
C GLY A 299 19.33 -1.30 -3.53
N ALA A 300 18.68 -1.90 -2.54
CA ALA A 300 17.36 -1.48 -2.09
C ALA A 300 17.46 -0.15 -1.34
N LYS A 301 16.67 0.85 -1.77
CA LYS A 301 16.56 2.13 -1.05
C LYS A 301 15.77 1.92 0.24
N LYS A 302 16.40 2.20 1.37
CA LYS A 302 15.79 2.18 2.70
C LYS A 302 15.20 3.56 3.03
N ASN A 303 14.30 3.61 4.00
CA ASN A 303 13.75 4.83 4.59
C ASN A 303 13.19 5.84 3.58
N ARG A 304 12.58 5.38 2.48
CA ARG A 304 11.97 6.26 1.48
C ARG A 304 10.93 7.19 2.14
N GLY A 305 11.05 8.48 1.84
CA GLY A 305 10.19 9.52 2.40
C GLY A 305 10.61 10.03 3.77
N ILE A 306 11.65 9.45 4.41
CA ILE A 306 12.20 9.90 5.69
C ILE A 306 13.49 10.66 5.42
N PHE A 307 13.64 11.81 6.09
CA PHE A 307 14.80 12.66 5.98
C PHE A 307 15.57 12.65 7.30
N LYS A 308 16.77 12.11 7.31
CA LYS A 308 17.66 12.20 8.45
C LYS A 308 18.53 13.47 8.36
N SER A 309 18.71 14.16 9.45
CA SER A 309 19.54 15.38 9.52
C SER A 309 21.02 15.12 9.28
N ASN A 310 21.47 13.89 9.52
CA ASN A 310 22.81 13.40 9.17
C ASN A 310 22.62 12.10 8.39
N PRO A 311 22.98 12.02 7.10
CA PRO A 311 23.05 10.76 6.39
C PRO A 311 24.10 9.91 7.09
N SER A 312 23.68 8.88 7.81
CA SER A 312 24.62 7.85 8.26
C SER A 312 25.02 7.01 7.05
N GLU A 313 26.24 6.54 7.01
CA GLU A 313 26.85 5.73 5.94
C GLU A 313 25.99 4.52 5.49
N ASP A 314 24.97 4.19 6.25
CA ASP A 314 24.07 3.04 6.06
C ASP A 314 22.87 3.31 5.13
N ASP A 315 22.66 4.54 4.67
CA ASP A 315 21.44 4.94 3.96
C ASP A 315 21.55 4.83 2.42
N GLY A 316 22.27 3.90 1.86
CA GLY A 316 22.26 3.64 0.41
C GLY A 316 22.58 4.87 -0.51
N GLU A 317 22.71 6.06 0.09
CA GLU A 317 23.14 7.28 -0.59
C GLU A 317 24.62 7.18 -0.98
N ALA A 318 25.43 6.44 -0.21
CA ALA A 318 26.80 6.15 -0.58
C ALA A 318 26.88 5.54 -1.99
N LEU A 319 26.05 4.54 -2.28
CA LEU A 319 25.99 3.93 -3.63
C LEU A 319 25.42 4.87 -4.69
N VAL A 320 24.54 5.80 -4.34
CA VAL A 320 23.99 6.81 -5.27
C VAL A 320 25.00 7.93 -5.48
N VAL A 321 25.72 8.34 -4.42
CA VAL A 321 26.79 9.33 -4.49
C VAL A 321 27.98 8.78 -5.26
N GLU A 322 28.36 7.52 -5.06
CA GLU A 322 29.38 6.86 -5.86
C GLU A 322 28.98 6.74 -7.33
N LYS A 323 27.74 6.32 -7.63
CA LYS A 323 27.23 6.30 -9.02
C LYS A 323 27.13 7.70 -9.63
N SER A 324 26.77 8.72 -8.87
CA SER A 324 26.75 10.09 -9.38
C SER A 324 28.16 10.68 -9.52
N LYS A 325 29.06 10.43 -8.57
CA LYS A 325 30.47 10.82 -8.67
C LYS A 325 31.17 10.11 -9.84
N ILE A 326 30.91 8.83 -10.02
CA ILE A 326 31.43 8.08 -11.18
C ILE A 326 30.85 8.64 -12.48
N LYS A 327 29.55 8.97 -12.54
CA LYS A 327 28.96 9.62 -13.72
C LYS A 327 29.51 11.02 -13.96
N GLU A 328 29.67 11.83 -12.92
CA GLU A 328 30.21 13.20 -13.06
C GLU A 328 31.70 13.23 -13.47
N LYS A 329 32.47 12.22 -13.04
CA LYS A 329 33.91 12.16 -13.37
C LYS A 329 34.19 11.75 -14.83
N HIS A 330 33.24 11.02 -15.45
CA HIS A 330 33.46 10.43 -16.80
C HIS A 330 32.47 10.93 -17.87
N VAL A 331 31.41 11.66 -17.49
CA VAL A 331 30.58 12.35 -18.48
C VAL A 331 31.23 13.68 -18.80
N LYS A 332 32.02 13.72 -19.88
CA LYS A 332 32.34 15.00 -20.49
C LYS A 332 31.03 15.75 -20.75
N PRO A 333 30.92 17.03 -20.35
CA PRO A 333 29.76 17.82 -20.73
C PRO A 333 29.60 17.75 -22.24
N ILE A 334 28.39 17.56 -22.70
CA ILE A 334 27.99 17.53 -24.12
C ILE A 334 28.41 18.80 -24.87
N THR A 335 28.77 19.84 -24.14
CA THR A 335 29.40 21.06 -24.63
C THR A 335 30.89 20.97 -24.46
N ASP A 336 31.59 20.18 -25.27
CA ASP A 336 33.00 20.48 -25.61
C ASP A 336 32.93 21.73 -26.47
N TYR A 337 33.72 22.76 -26.11
CA TYR A 337 33.71 24.08 -26.77
C TYR A 337 34.12 24.03 -28.26
N ASP A 338 34.46 22.85 -28.75
CA ASP A 338 34.84 22.60 -30.15
C ASP A 338 33.64 22.10 -31.02
N VAL A 339 32.44 21.96 -30.48
CA VAL A 339 31.24 21.67 -31.26
C VAL A 339 30.63 22.97 -31.71
N GLU A 340 30.76 23.29 -33.01
CA GLU A 340 30.03 24.42 -33.60
C GLU A 340 28.52 24.22 -33.42
N ILE A 341 27.91 25.06 -32.59
CA ILE A 341 26.44 25.09 -32.38
C ILE A 341 25.88 25.80 -33.62
N TYR A 342 25.31 25.03 -34.53
CA TYR A 342 24.60 25.58 -35.67
C TYR A 342 23.21 26.08 -35.21
N GLU A 343 22.89 27.31 -35.56
CA GLU A 343 21.53 27.86 -35.33
C GLU A 343 20.50 26.97 -36.05
N LEU A 344 19.42 26.65 -35.35
CA LEU A 344 18.33 25.86 -35.91
C LEU A 344 17.77 26.60 -37.16
N PRO A 345 17.72 25.95 -38.34
CA PRO A 345 17.22 26.57 -39.55
C PRO A 345 15.74 26.88 -39.39
N THR A 346 15.35 28.09 -39.78
CA THR A 346 13.96 28.57 -39.73
C THR A 346 13.00 27.92 -40.72
N SER A 347 13.57 27.11 -41.65
CA SER A 347 12.80 26.27 -42.60
C SER A 347 13.55 24.98 -42.87
N PHE A 348 12.87 23.83 -42.66
CA PHE A 348 13.48 22.52 -42.94
C PHE A 348 13.33 22.16 -44.40
N SER A 349 14.47 21.96 -45.09
CA SER A 349 14.52 21.35 -46.40
C SER A 349 14.85 19.84 -46.28
N ARG A 350 14.61 19.08 -47.37
CA ARG A 350 14.92 17.65 -47.41
C ARG A 350 16.42 17.34 -47.15
N LYS A 351 17.28 18.27 -47.54
CA LYS A 351 18.76 18.19 -47.30
C LYS A 351 19.10 18.45 -45.82
N ASP A 352 18.30 19.22 -45.12
CA ASP A 352 18.53 19.50 -43.69
C ASP A 352 18.10 18.29 -42.84
N LEU A 353 17.09 17.52 -43.27
CA LEU A 353 16.73 16.26 -42.66
C LEU A 353 17.80 15.18 -42.81
N GLU A 354 18.42 15.06 -44.00
CA GLU A 354 19.54 14.14 -44.23
C GLU A 354 20.74 14.49 -43.32
N LYS A 355 21.09 15.78 -43.19
CA LYS A 355 22.17 16.23 -42.28
C LYS A 355 21.80 15.98 -40.80
N LEU A 356 20.54 16.10 -40.43
CA LEU A 356 20.09 15.85 -39.09
C LEU A 356 20.15 14.35 -38.72
N GLU A 357 19.85 13.47 -39.67
CA GLU A 357 20.02 12.04 -39.53
C GLU A 357 21.50 11.65 -39.44
N GLU A 358 22.40 12.21 -40.28
CA GLU A 358 23.82 12.00 -40.19
C GLU A 358 24.41 12.46 -38.84
N THR A 359 23.98 13.65 -38.37
CA THR A 359 24.41 14.17 -37.06
C THR A 359 23.90 13.29 -35.89
N LYS A 360 22.70 12.76 -36.03
CA LYS A 360 22.10 11.87 -35.05
C LYS A 360 22.80 10.50 -34.99
N GLU A 361 23.21 9.99 -36.14
CA GLU A 361 24.04 8.77 -36.23
C GLU A 361 25.46 8.98 -35.68
N ALA A 362 26.05 10.14 -35.95
CA ALA A 362 27.37 10.48 -35.39
C ALA A 362 27.30 10.59 -33.85
N MET A 363 26.30 11.29 -33.31
CA MET A 363 26.07 11.39 -31.87
C MET A 363 25.81 10.01 -31.22
N ARG A 364 25.12 9.12 -31.92
CA ARG A 364 24.88 7.76 -31.44
C ARG A 364 26.17 6.94 -31.39
N LYS A 365 26.99 7.02 -32.42
CA LYS A 365 28.32 6.36 -32.45
C LYS A 365 29.25 6.88 -31.37
N ASP A 366 29.26 8.19 -31.13
CA ASP A 366 30.03 8.78 -30.04
C ASP A 366 29.50 8.35 -28.68
N SER A 367 28.17 8.31 -28.50
CA SER A 367 27.53 7.81 -27.24
C SER A 367 27.89 6.34 -26.97
N ASP A 368 27.89 5.50 -28.00
CA ASP A 368 28.23 4.08 -27.86
C ASP A 368 29.71 3.91 -27.51
N LYS A 369 30.60 4.71 -28.17
CA LYS A 369 32.03 4.72 -27.86
C LYS A 369 32.33 5.18 -26.42
N TYR A 370 31.67 6.23 -25.94
CA TYR A 370 31.79 6.68 -24.55
C TYR A 370 31.25 5.66 -23.56
N ALA A 371 30.21 4.91 -23.92
CA ALA A 371 29.68 3.83 -23.09
C ALA A 371 30.67 2.65 -22.98
N GLU A 372 31.39 2.33 -24.09
CA GLU A 372 32.44 1.30 -24.10
C GLU A 372 33.65 1.72 -23.26
N GLU A 373 34.14 2.96 -23.44
CA GLU A 373 35.25 3.53 -22.65
C GLU A 373 34.89 3.55 -21.14
N TYR A 374 33.65 3.89 -20.81
CA TYR A 374 33.17 3.89 -19.42
C TYR A 374 33.17 2.48 -18.80
N VAL A 375 32.76 1.47 -19.55
CA VAL A 375 32.82 0.06 -19.11
C VAL A 375 34.25 -0.41 -18.92
N GLU A 376 35.17 -0.03 -19.82
CA GLU A 376 36.58 -0.38 -19.69
C GLU A 376 37.27 0.30 -18.49
N GLU A 377 36.95 1.57 -18.20
CA GLU A 377 37.53 2.28 -17.06
C GLU A 377 36.90 1.79 -15.72
N ALA A 378 35.62 1.48 -15.71
CA ALA A 378 34.95 0.91 -14.53
C ALA A 378 35.50 -0.48 -14.19
N THR A 379 35.93 -1.25 -15.16
CA THR A 379 36.57 -2.56 -14.96
C THR A 379 38.04 -2.44 -14.52
N LYS A 380 38.71 -1.32 -14.82
CA LYS A 380 40.12 -1.06 -14.40
C LYS A 380 40.22 -0.50 -12.97
N ALA A 381 39.13 0.00 -12.38
CA ALA A 381 39.11 0.46 -10.98
C ALA A 381 38.95 -0.74 -10.05
N GLU A 382 40.07 -1.36 -9.67
CA GLU A 382 40.04 -2.65 -8.95
C GLU A 382 39.56 -2.60 -7.49
N THR A 383 39.45 -1.44 -6.85
CA THR A 383 38.89 -1.38 -5.45
C THR A 383 38.40 0.02 -5.07
N ILE A 384 37.38 0.05 -4.21
CA ILE A 384 36.82 1.25 -3.56
C ILE A 384 37.91 2.05 -2.81
N GLU A 385 38.96 1.38 -2.31
CA GLU A 385 40.12 2.00 -1.65
C GLU A 385 40.96 2.87 -2.56
N ASP A 386 41.09 2.54 -3.83
CA ASP A 386 41.88 3.33 -4.77
C ASP A 386 41.14 4.63 -5.16
N LEU A 387 39.84 4.64 -5.16
CA LEU A 387 39.01 5.84 -5.36
C LEU A 387 39.06 6.78 -4.14
N MET A 388 39.04 6.23 -2.92
CA MET A 388 39.20 7.03 -1.70
C MET A 388 40.56 7.66 -1.54
N LYS A 389 41.65 6.95 -1.91
CA LYS A 389 43.00 7.48 -1.88
C LYS A 389 43.24 8.58 -2.94
N ALA A 390 42.49 8.57 -4.05
CA ALA A 390 42.54 9.63 -5.04
C ALA A 390 41.86 10.92 -4.55
N ASP A 391 40.74 10.80 -3.83
CA ASP A 391 40.02 11.95 -3.22
C ASP A 391 40.78 12.58 -2.04
N GLU A 392 41.52 11.80 -1.23
CA GLU A 392 42.39 12.35 -0.18
C GLU A 392 43.54 13.16 -0.76
N LYS A 393 44.19 12.69 -1.85
CA LYS A 393 45.26 13.44 -2.52
C LYS A 393 44.81 14.74 -3.17
N ASP A 394 43.58 14.79 -3.68
CA ASP A 394 43.02 16.02 -4.28
C ASP A 394 42.54 17.04 -3.21
N SER A 395 42.26 16.58 -1.97
CA SER A 395 41.91 17.46 -0.85
C SER A 395 43.15 18.06 -0.14
N GLU A 396 44.32 17.39 -0.21
CA GLU A 396 45.58 17.91 0.31
C GLU A 396 46.30 18.88 -0.65
N ALA A 397 45.88 18.93 -1.92
CA ALA A 397 46.45 19.78 -2.94
C ALA A 397 45.73 21.12 -3.16
N LYS A 398 44.70 21.42 -2.34
CA LYS A 398 43.97 22.68 -2.27
C LYS A 398 44.18 23.36 -0.95
#